data_bbb8d8a8103cb1eebb5930227e42fa31
#
_entry.id   bbb8d8a8103cb1eebb5930227e42fa31
#
_cell.length_a   1.000
_cell.length_b   1.000
_cell.length_c   1.000
_cell.angle_alpha   90.00
_cell.angle_beta   90.00
_cell.angle_gamma   90.00
#
_symmetry.space_group_name_H-M   'P 1'
#
loop_
_entity.id
_entity.type
_entity.pdbx_description
1 polymer ?
#
loop_
_entity_poly.entity_id
_entity_poly.type
_entity_poly.pdbx_seq_one_letter_code
_entity_poly.pdbx_strand_id
1 'polypeptide(L)'
;MQGRRNFVKGLGAGAALAAFGGIAGRSAHAQGSGPLEQVRILYGFPAGSAGDSVARRVAEKIGGTSYSKNMGVVENKPGAGGRIALESLRNAVGDGSVIVLSQVSAFSIYPHIYSKLTYQAKDFEPISIGAIMHHGLAVGPAVPAEVKTLKDFLAWCKNN
;
A
#
# COMPACT_ATOMS: atom_id res chain seq x y z
N MET A 1 35.37 -37.91 58.95
CA MET A 1 34.22 -37.86 58.06
C MET A 1 33.74 -36.39 57.84
N GLN A 2 34.54 -35.59 57.16
CA GLN A 2 34.28 -34.13 56.99
C GLN A 2 34.60 -33.64 55.55
N GLY A 3 34.45 -34.46 54.58
CA GLY A 3 34.83 -34.13 53.18
C GLY A 3 33.70 -34.03 52.15
N ARG A 4 32.47 -34.32 52.51
CA ARG A 4 31.37 -34.37 51.52
C ARG A 4 30.37 -33.21 51.55
N ARG A 5 30.51 -32.30 52.51
CA ARG A 5 29.54 -31.18 52.70
C ARG A 5 29.94 -29.86 52.01
N ASN A 6 31.17 -29.73 51.54
CA ASN A 6 31.67 -28.47 50.97
C ASN A 6 31.66 -28.46 49.44
N PHE A 7 31.30 -29.58 48.77
CA PHE A 7 31.25 -29.64 47.31
C PHE A 7 29.93 -29.10 46.73
N VAL A 8 28.87 -29.07 47.56
CA VAL A 8 27.52 -28.65 47.07
C VAL A 8 27.31 -27.11 47.19
N LYS A 9 28.19 -26.38 47.89
CA LYS A 9 28.02 -24.93 48.06
C LYS A 9 28.70 -24.07 46.98
N GLY A 10 29.46 -24.67 46.07
CA GLY A 10 30.20 -23.95 45.01
C GLY A 10 29.49 -23.89 43.64
N LEU A 11 28.39 -24.61 43.43
CA LEU A 11 27.70 -24.70 42.13
C LEU A 11 26.45 -23.83 42.02
N GLY A 12 26.09 -23.07 43.03
CA GLY A 12 24.88 -22.26 43.06
C GLY A 12 25.04 -20.81 42.57
N ALA A 13 26.27 -20.31 42.35
CA ALA A 13 26.51 -18.91 42.02
C ALA A 13 26.85 -18.63 40.55
N GLY A 14 27.10 -19.67 39.75
CA GLY A 14 27.51 -19.53 38.35
C GLY A 14 26.35 -19.64 37.31
N ALA A 15 25.18 -20.15 37.72
CA ALA A 15 24.09 -20.43 36.80
C ALA A 15 23.05 -19.29 36.65
N ALA A 16 23.12 -18.24 37.47
CA ALA A 16 22.15 -17.15 37.46
C ALA A 16 22.50 -15.98 36.50
N LEU A 17 23.73 -15.94 35.96
CA LEU A 17 24.16 -14.86 35.03
C LEU A 17 24.03 -15.22 33.53
N ALA A 18 23.71 -16.47 33.20
CA ALA A 18 23.54 -16.90 31.81
C ALA A 18 22.08 -16.76 31.29
N ALA A 19 21.11 -16.46 32.16
CA ALA A 19 19.70 -16.36 31.79
C ALA A 19 19.25 -14.92 31.36
N PHE A 20 20.09 -13.90 31.56
CA PHE A 20 19.78 -12.53 31.20
C PHE A 20 20.52 -12.01 29.95
N GLY A 21 21.35 -12.84 29.31
CA GLY A 21 22.14 -12.49 28.12
C GLY A 21 21.47 -12.76 26.79
N GLY A 22 20.23 -13.24 26.74
CA GLY A 22 19.57 -13.72 25.51
C GLY A 22 18.52 -12.78 24.91
N ILE A 23 18.35 -11.55 25.44
CA ILE A 23 17.57 -10.50 24.77
C ILE A 23 18.55 -9.53 24.11
N ALA A 24 19.53 -10.07 23.38
CA ALA A 24 20.26 -9.29 22.39
C ALA A 24 19.30 -9.03 21.24
N GLY A 25 18.94 -7.79 21.11
CA GLY A 25 18.06 -7.17 20.16
C GLY A 25 17.98 -7.91 18.84
N ARG A 26 16.77 -8.27 18.45
CA ARG A 26 16.40 -8.22 17.06
C ARG A 26 16.63 -6.77 16.67
N SER A 27 17.82 -6.52 16.14
CA SER A 27 18.10 -5.30 15.42
C SER A 27 17.01 -5.24 14.37
N ALA A 28 15.99 -4.41 14.58
CA ALA A 28 15.21 -3.92 13.49
C ALA A 28 16.28 -3.46 12.49
N HIS A 29 16.37 -4.14 11.36
CA HIS A 29 17.15 -3.62 10.25
C HIS A 29 16.53 -2.27 9.94
N ALA A 30 17.10 -1.22 10.50
CA ALA A 30 16.87 0.12 10.01
C ALA A 30 17.17 0.03 8.51
N GLN A 31 16.15 0.30 7.70
CA GLN A 31 16.27 0.49 6.27
C GLN A 31 17.57 1.27 6.03
N GLY A 32 18.37 0.78 5.08
CA GLY A 32 19.64 1.40 4.76
C GLY A 32 19.47 2.91 4.63
N SER A 33 20.32 3.68 5.28
CA SER A 33 20.22 5.13 5.46
C SER A 33 20.43 5.95 4.17
N GLY A 34 20.17 5.37 3.01
CA GLY A 34 20.32 5.99 1.70
C GLY A 34 19.09 5.81 0.80
N PRO A 35 19.01 6.60 -0.29
CA PRO A 35 17.93 6.47 -1.26
C PRO A 35 17.93 5.08 -1.91
N LEU A 36 16.73 4.58 -2.20
CA LEU A 36 16.54 3.36 -2.97
C LEU A 36 17.15 3.49 -4.37
N GLU A 37 17.61 2.40 -4.95
CA GLU A 37 18.14 2.43 -6.31
C GLU A 37 17.03 2.81 -7.31
N GLN A 38 15.85 2.22 -7.18
CA GLN A 38 14.71 2.49 -8.03
C GLN A 38 13.41 2.07 -7.33
N VAL A 39 12.34 2.81 -7.58
CA VAL A 39 11.00 2.54 -7.06
C VAL A 39 10.12 1.97 -8.16
N ARG A 40 9.36 0.92 -7.85
CA ARG A 40 8.31 0.38 -8.70
C ARG A 40 6.97 0.93 -8.27
N ILE A 41 6.23 1.51 -9.21
CA ILE A 41 4.90 2.07 -8.97
C ILE A 41 3.87 1.17 -9.63
N LEU A 42 3.14 0.39 -8.84
CA LEU A 42 2.06 -0.44 -9.34
C LEU A 42 0.84 0.42 -9.63
N TYR A 43 0.18 0.16 -10.75
CA TYR A 43 -1.07 0.84 -11.11
C TYR A 43 -2.10 -0.17 -11.65
N GLY A 44 -3.30 -0.16 -11.07
CA GLY A 44 -4.32 -1.21 -11.28
C GLY A 44 -5.17 -1.07 -12.55
N PHE A 45 -4.79 -0.22 -13.51
CA PHE A 45 -5.55 0.04 -14.72
C PHE A 45 -4.65 0.07 -15.96
N PRO A 46 -5.24 0.04 -17.18
CA PRO A 46 -4.46 0.04 -18.42
C PRO A 46 -3.54 1.25 -18.57
N ALA A 47 -2.42 1.05 -19.25
CA ALA A 47 -1.53 2.13 -19.67
C ALA A 47 -2.30 3.13 -20.54
N GLY A 48 -1.94 4.43 -20.44
CA GLY A 48 -2.59 5.51 -21.16
C GLY A 48 -3.85 6.07 -20.50
N SER A 49 -4.33 5.48 -19.41
CA SER A 49 -5.43 6.04 -18.61
C SER A 49 -4.98 7.29 -17.83
N ALA A 50 -5.95 8.08 -17.36
CA ALA A 50 -5.65 9.30 -16.59
C ALA A 50 -4.76 9.03 -15.36
N GLY A 51 -5.03 7.98 -14.61
CA GLY A 51 -4.20 7.62 -13.45
C GLY A 51 -2.83 7.06 -13.84
N ASP A 52 -2.68 6.41 -14.99
CA ASP A 52 -1.38 6.01 -15.51
C ASP A 52 -0.49 7.24 -15.80
N SER A 53 -1.08 8.29 -16.33
CA SER A 53 -0.37 9.57 -16.55
C SER A 53 0.11 10.17 -15.22
N VAL A 54 -0.68 10.08 -14.16
CA VAL A 54 -0.28 10.51 -12.81
C VAL A 54 0.85 9.63 -12.28
N ALA A 55 0.72 8.30 -12.38
CA ALA A 55 1.75 7.36 -11.93
C ALA A 55 3.10 7.63 -12.62
N ARG A 56 3.10 7.89 -13.94
CA ARG A 56 4.32 8.20 -14.69
C ARG A 56 4.94 9.54 -14.28
N ARG A 57 4.13 10.55 -13.99
CA ARG A 57 4.64 11.82 -13.44
C ARG A 57 5.28 11.65 -12.07
N VAL A 58 4.68 10.84 -11.19
CA VAL A 58 5.28 10.51 -9.90
C VAL A 58 6.60 9.76 -10.13
N ALA A 59 6.61 8.75 -11.03
CA ALA A 59 7.81 8.00 -11.38
C ALA A 59 8.96 8.89 -11.86
N GLU A 60 8.66 9.88 -12.70
CA GLU A 60 9.64 10.87 -13.16
C GLU A 60 10.20 11.71 -12.01
N LYS A 61 9.31 12.24 -11.15
CA LYS A 61 9.69 13.21 -10.11
C LYS A 61 10.33 12.59 -8.88
N ILE A 62 10.17 11.30 -8.67
CA ILE A 62 10.78 10.59 -7.53
C ILE A 62 12.27 10.32 -7.73
N GLY A 63 12.75 10.32 -8.98
CA GLY A 63 14.15 10.11 -9.31
C GLY A 63 15.04 11.30 -8.93
N GLY A 64 16.24 11.02 -8.45
CA GLY A 64 17.20 12.03 -7.96
C GLY A 64 16.81 12.68 -6.64
N THR A 65 15.87 12.09 -5.89
CA THR A 65 15.44 12.56 -4.58
C THR A 65 16.13 11.77 -3.47
N SER A 66 15.93 12.18 -2.23
CA SER A 66 16.36 11.40 -1.05
C SER A 66 15.67 10.05 -0.92
N TYR A 67 14.59 9.81 -1.68
CA TYR A 67 13.84 8.55 -1.65
C TYR A 67 14.32 7.56 -2.73
N SER A 68 14.64 8.02 -3.95
CA SER A 68 15.08 7.16 -5.04
C SER A 68 16.18 7.82 -5.87
N LYS A 69 17.24 7.08 -6.19
CA LYS A 69 18.32 7.55 -7.06
C LYS A 69 17.87 7.71 -8.51
N ASN A 70 17.13 6.72 -9.01
CA ASN A 70 16.66 6.69 -10.37
C ASN A 70 15.16 6.97 -10.45
N MET A 71 14.69 7.37 -11.64
CA MET A 71 13.26 7.49 -11.92
C MET A 71 12.55 6.16 -11.63
N GLY A 72 11.33 6.24 -11.11
CA GLY A 72 10.50 5.09 -10.85
C GLY A 72 10.07 4.38 -12.15
N VAL A 73 9.69 3.13 -12.02
CA VAL A 73 9.12 2.33 -13.11
C VAL A 73 7.64 2.08 -12.82
N VAL A 74 6.76 2.46 -13.75
CA VAL A 74 5.32 2.17 -13.65
C VAL A 74 5.03 0.80 -14.22
N GLU A 75 4.40 -0.04 -13.41
CA GLU A 75 3.95 -1.37 -13.77
C GLU A 75 2.42 -1.42 -13.74
N ASN A 76 1.80 -1.51 -14.91
CA ASN A 76 0.35 -1.62 -15.02
C ASN A 76 -0.10 -3.06 -14.76
N LYS A 77 -0.98 -3.26 -13.76
CA LYS A 77 -1.60 -4.54 -13.40
C LYS A 77 -3.13 -4.41 -13.44
N PRO A 78 -3.70 -4.29 -14.65
CA PRO A 78 -5.14 -4.07 -14.80
C PRO A 78 -5.95 -5.28 -14.38
N GLY A 79 -7.16 -5.05 -13.88
CA GLY A 79 -8.13 -6.08 -13.57
C GLY A 79 -8.74 -5.96 -12.18
N ALA A 80 -9.91 -6.54 -12.03
CA ALA A 80 -10.68 -6.59 -10.78
C ALA A 80 -10.87 -5.22 -10.10
N GLY A 81 -10.99 -4.12 -10.87
CA GLY A 81 -11.11 -2.76 -10.34
C GLY A 81 -9.85 -2.29 -9.59
N GLY A 82 -8.66 -2.72 -10.01
CA GLY A 82 -7.38 -2.36 -9.40
C GLY A 82 -6.95 -3.26 -8.24
N ARG A 83 -7.76 -4.24 -7.85
CA ARG A 83 -7.44 -5.14 -6.71
C ARG A 83 -6.22 -6.00 -6.96
N ILE A 84 -5.92 -6.37 -8.22
CA ILE A 84 -4.73 -7.16 -8.58
C ILE A 84 -3.44 -6.39 -8.23
N ALA A 85 -3.41 -5.09 -8.47
CA ALA A 85 -2.26 -4.26 -8.11
C ALA A 85 -2.07 -4.17 -6.59
N LEU A 86 -3.16 -4.02 -5.83
CA LEU A 86 -3.13 -4.00 -4.37
C LEU A 86 -2.67 -5.32 -3.78
N GLU A 87 -3.15 -6.44 -4.30
CA GLU A 87 -2.69 -7.77 -3.88
C GLU A 87 -1.20 -7.97 -4.18
N SER A 88 -0.73 -7.48 -5.33
CA SER A 88 0.69 -7.51 -5.68
C SER A 88 1.54 -6.68 -4.72
N LEU A 89 1.06 -5.49 -4.26
CA LEU A 89 1.76 -4.70 -3.25
C LEU A 89 1.77 -5.41 -1.90
N ARG A 90 0.64 -5.96 -1.45
CA ARG A 90 0.55 -6.69 -0.19
C ARG A 90 1.57 -7.82 -0.09
N ASN A 91 1.88 -8.48 -1.23
CA ASN A 91 2.83 -9.58 -1.29
C ASN A 91 4.28 -9.11 -1.59
N ALA A 92 4.50 -7.81 -1.75
CA ALA A 92 5.83 -7.24 -1.96
C ALA A 92 6.59 -7.10 -0.64
N VAL A 93 7.89 -6.87 -0.74
CA VAL A 93 8.73 -6.55 0.42
C VAL A 93 8.34 -5.16 0.94
N GLY A 94 8.17 -5.03 2.26
CA GLY A 94 7.76 -3.78 2.91
C GLY A 94 8.91 -2.80 3.16
N ASP A 95 9.82 -2.64 2.21
CA ASP A 95 11.01 -1.79 2.30
C ASP A 95 10.84 -0.42 1.60
N GLY A 96 9.66 -0.16 1.05
CA GLY A 96 9.36 1.07 0.31
C GLY A 96 9.77 1.03 -1.17
N SER A 97 10.44 -0.02 -1.67
CA SER A 97 10.82 -0.14 -3.08
C SER A 97 9.63 -0.33 -4.02
N VAL A 98 8.50 -0.77 -3.50
CA VAL A 98 7.25 -0.93 -4.25
C VAL A 98 6.16 -0.09 -3.62
N ILE A 99 5.51 0.76 -4.41
CA ILE A 99 4.36 1.55 -4.01
C ILE A 99 3.21 1.33 -5.01
N VAL A 100 2.00 1.71 -4.66
CA VAL A 100 0.83 1.64 -5.55
C VAL A 100 0.14 3.00 -5.65
N LEU A 101 -0.24 3.38 -6.85
CA LEU A 101 -1.23 4.43 -7.06
C LEU A 101 -2.60 3.76 -7.19
N SER A 102 -3.48 4.01 -6.24
CA SER A 102 -4.81 3.39 -6.19
C SER A 102 -5.91 4.43 -6.02
N GLN A 103 -7.11 4.11 -6.49
CA GLN A 103 -8.30 4.90 -6.20
C GLN A 103 -8.74 4.69 -4.74
N VAL A 104 -9.28 5.74 -4.13
CA VAL A 104 -9.77 5.72 -2.75
C VAL A 104 -10.90 4.68 -2.55
N SER A 105 -11.70 4.41 -3.57
CA SER A 105 -12.80 3.43 -3.51
C SER A 105 -12.33 2.02 -3.13
N ALA A 106 -11.08 1.67 -3.41
CA ALA A 106 -10.49 0.40 -3.01
C ALA A 106 -10.45 0.21 -1.49
N PHE A 107 -10.40 1.30 -0.74
CA PHE A 107 -10.33 1.32 0.73
C PHE A 107 -11.62 1.77 1.41
N SER A 108 -12.44 2.60 0.74
CA SER A 108 -13.65 3.18 1.32
C SER A 108 -14.96 2.51 0.86
N ILE A 109 -14.98 1.91 -0.33
CA ILE A 109 -16.19 1.31 -0.91
C ILE A 109 -16.08 -0.22 -0.98
N TYR A 110 -14.97 -0.73 -1.49
CA TYR A 110 -14.83 -2.17 -1.75
C TYR A 110 -15.01 -3.04 -0.50
N PRO A 111 -14.58 -2.66 0.72
CA PRO A 111 -14.86 -3.43 1.92
C PRO A 111 -16.35 -3.65 2.22
N HIS A 112 -17.22 -2.76 1.70
CA HIS A 112 -18.66 -2.81 1.95
C HIS A 112 -19.45 -3.52 0.84
N ILE A 113 -18.86 -3.68 -0.35
CA ILE A 113 -19.58 -4.29 -1.50
C ILE A 113 -19.04 -5.66 -1.90
N TYR A 114 -17.80 -5.99 -1.51
CA TYR A 114 -17.24 -7.31 -1.77
C TYR A 114 -17.20 -8.14 -0.49
N SER A 115 -17.88 -9.29 -0.50
CA SER A 115 -17.90 -10.23 0.63
C SER A 115 -16.53 -10.89 0.90
N LYS A 116 -15.66 -10.94 -0.11
CA LYS A 116 -14.32 -11.51 -0.02
C LYS A 116 -13.32 -10.56 -0.67
N LEU A 117 -12.52 -9.90 0.14
CA LEU A 117 -11.34 -9.15 -0.28
C LEU A 117 -10.08 -9.88 0.16
N THR A 118 -9.08 -9.88 -0.70
CA THR A 118 -7.76 -10.47 -0.43
C THR A 118 -6.87 -9.57 0.41
N TYR A 119 -7.32 -8.35 0.71
CA TYR A 119 -6.60 -7.33 1.47
C TYR A 119 -7.52 -6.58 2.44
N GLN A 120 -6.91 -5.91 3.40
CA GLN A 120 -7.55 -4.96 4.32
C GLN A 120 -6.80 -3.62 4.29
N ALA A 121 -7.45 -2.52 4.69
CA ALA A 121 -6.81 -1.20 4.71
C ALA A 121 -5.53 -1.17 5.58
N LYS A 122 -5.52 -1.91 6.69
CA LYS A 122 -4.36 -2.04 7.59
C LYS A 122 -3.14 -2.75 6.99
N ASP A 123 -3.29 -3.41 5.85
CA ASP A 123 -2.18 -4.07 5.16
C ASP A 123 -1.28 -3.06 4.40
N PHE A 124 -1.70 -1.78 4.37
CA PHE A 124 -1.03 -0.71 3.62
C PHE A 124 -0.80 0.51 4.48
N GLU A 125 0.31 1.19 4.23
CA GLU A 125 0.62 2.50 4.80
C GLU A 125 0.33 3.59 3.75
N PRO A 126 -0.66 4.50 3.98
CA PRO A 126 -0.95 5.58 3.06
C PRO A 126 0.16 6.65 3.13
N ILE A 127 0.70 7.04 1.98
CA ILE A 127 1.79 8.02 1.88
C ILE A 127 1.24 9.42 1.61
N SER A 128 0.44 9.57 0.55
CA SER A 128 -0.04 10.88 0.09
C SER A 128 -1.20 10.74 -0.90
N ILE A 129 -1.91 11.85 -1.12
CA ILE A 129 -2.88 11.97 -2.21
C ILE A 129 -2.12 12.30 -3.49
N GLY A 130 -2.09 11.35 -4.44
CA GLY A 130 -1.41 11.52 -5.73
C GLY A 130 -2.14 12.45 -6.69
N ALA A 131 -3.48 12.47 -6.65
CA ALA A 131 -4.32 13.34 -7.47
C ALA A 131 -5.75 13.42 -6.91
N ILE A 132 -6.42 14.52 -7.21
CA ILE A 132 -7.86 14.69 -6.99
C ILE A 132 -8.54 14.69 -8.36
N MET A 133 -9.60 13.87 -8.51
CA MET A 133 -10.35 13.77 -9.74
C MET A 133 -11.78 14.25 -9.52
N HIS A 134 -12.31 14.99 -10.51
CA HIS A 134 -13.71 15.35 -10.58
C HIS A 134 -14.44 14.40 -11.52
N HIS A 135 -15.57 13.88 -11.11
CA HIS A 135 -16.41 13.04 -11.96
C HIS A 135 -17.47 13.91 -12.64
N GLY A 136 -17.65 13.72 -13.95
CA GLY A 136 -18.72 14.33 -14.74
C GLY A 136 -19.78 13.28 -15.09
N LEU A 137 -21.04 13.69 -15.08
CA LEU A 137 -22.14 12.92 -15.66
C LEU A 137 -22.40 13.47 -17.07
N ALA A 138 -22.28 12.62 -18.06
CA ALA A 138 -22.67 12.94 -19.44
C ALA A 138 -23.84 12.04 -19.84
N VAL A 139 -24.74 12.60 -20.64
CA VAL A 139 -25.90 11.88 -21.18
C VAL A 139 -25.81 11.80 -22.70
N GLY A 140 -26.35 10.72 -23.27
CA GLY A 140 -26.39 10.52 -24.71
C GLY A 140 -27.63 11.16 -25.36
N PRO A 141 -27.74 11.09 -26.70
CA PRO A 141 -28.80 11.73 -27.47
C PRO A 141 -30.22 11.19 -27.20
N ALA A 142 -30.35 10.07 -26.51
CA ALA A 142 -31.64 9.53 -26.07
C ALA A 142 -32.28 10.33 -24.93
N VAL A 143 -31.49 11.16 -24.22
CA VAL A 143 -32.01 12.05 -23.18
C VAL A 143 -32.46 13.36 -23.83
N PRO A 144 -33.70 13.81 -23.60
CA PRO A 144 -34.22 15.04 -24.20
C PRO A 144 -33.38 16.26 -23.87
N ALA A 145 -33.28 17.21 -24.82
CA ALA A 145 -32.43 18.40 -24.70
C ALA A 145 -32.84 19.36 -23.57
N GLU A 146 -34.09 19.30 -23.11
CA GLU A 146 -34.63 20.04 -21.98
C GLU A 146 -34.14 19.52 -20.61
N VAL A 147 -33.60 18.30 -20.55
CA VAL A 147 -32.99 17.71 -19.33
C VAL A 147 -31.58 18.27 -19.17
N LYS A 148 -31.47 19.38 -18.42
CA LYS A 148 -30.21 20.14 -18.31
C LYS A 148 -29.52 20.02 -16.95
N THR A 149 -30.23 19.56 -15.93
CA THR A 149 -29.70 19.43 -14.58
C THR A 149 -29.76 17.99 -14.11
N LEU A 150 -28.96 17.66 -13.07
CA LEU A 150 -29.06 16.35 -12.42
C LEU A 150 -30.49 16.07 -11.91
N LYS A 151 -31.16 17.09 -11.39
CA LYS A 151 -32.54 16.97 -10.89
C LYS A 151 -33.52 16.58 -12.02
N ASP A 152 -33.41 17.25 -13.18
CA ASP A 152 -34.23 16.95 -14.36
C ASP A 152 -33.95 15.53 -14.84
N PHE A 153 -32.66 15.14 -14.88
CA PHE A 153 -32.24 13.80 -15.27
C PHE A 153 -32.83 12.72 -14.36
N LEU A 154 -32.75 12.91 -13.03
CA LEU A 154 -33.33 11.97 -12.07
C LEU A 154 -34.86 11.89 -12.17
N ALA A 155 -35.54 13.01 -12.47
CA ALA A 155 -36.98 13.02 -12.72
C ALA A 155 -37.31 12.27 -14.02
N TRP A 156 -36.55 12.50 -15.08
CA TRP A 156 -36.71 11.79 -16.34
C TRP A 156 -36.50 10.28 -16.17
N CYS A 157 -35.44 9.83 -15.46
CA CYS A 157 -35.19 8.42 -15.21
C CYS A 157 -36.29 7.71 -14.41
N LYS A 158 -37.07 8.44 -13.60
CA LYS A 158 -38.22 7.82 -12.85
C LYS A 158 -39.41 7.52 -13.73
N ASN A 159 -39.51 8.20 -14.87
CA ASN A 159 -40.66 8.13 -15.76
C ASN A 159 -40.36 7.33 -17.05
N ASN A 160 -39.14 6.84 -17.21
CA ASN A 160 -38.64 6.06 -18.35
C ASN A 160 -37.75 4.91 -17.86
#